data_438539502fc7442b918d2582f4a3ed14
#
_entry.id   438539502fc7442b918d2582f4a3ed14
#
_cell.length_a   1.000
_cell.length_b   1.000
_cell.length_c   1.000
_cell.angle_alpha   90.00
_cell.angle_beta   90.00
_cell.angle_gamma   90.00
#
_symmetry.space_group_name_H-M   'P 1'
#
loop_
_entity.id
_entity.type
_entity.pdbx_description
1 polymer ?
#
loop_
_entity_poly.entity_id
_entity_poly.type
_entity_poly.pdbx_seq_one_letter_code
_entity_poly.pdbx_strand_id
1 'polypeptide(L)'
;RLDASIKDISTTPSRVTGIIHPLKPESGLDLNIEANELNLKFLEHYMKSIANDIKGRGTGKVHFYGKFKGLNLDGAVMTDASMKFDILNTHFAVKDTIHLAPTGLTFNNIHISDMEGHTGRMNGYLHFLHFKNLNYRFEIQANNMLVMNTKESADMPFYGTVYGTGNVLLAGNATQGLDVNVAMTTNRNT
;
A
#
# COMPACT_ATOMS: atom_id res chain seq x y z
N ARG A 1 9.36 22.34 19.03
CA ARG A 1 7.94 22.00 18.91
C ARG A 1 7.49 22.30 17.49
N LEU A 2 6.71 21.41 16.90
CA LEU A 2 6.13 21.54 15.56
C LEU A 2 4.60 21.61 15.72
N ASP A 3 3.98 22.51 15.01
CA ASP A 3 2.53 22.56 14.77
C ASP A 3 2.36 23.06 13.35
N ALA A 4 1.96 22.17 12.45
CA ALA A 4 1.83 22.44 11.03
C ALA A 4 0.51 21.91 10.49
N SER A 5 -0.02 22.57 9.49
CA SER A 5 -1.19 22.11 8.75
C SER A 5 -0.83 21.87 7.29
N ILE A 6 -1.33 20.75 6.76
CA ILE A 6 -1.22 20.41 5.35
C ILE A 6 -2.59 20.67 4.73
N LYS A 7 -2.68 21.68 3.86
CA LYS A 7 -3.87 21.92 3.04
C LYS A 7 -3.72 21.13 1.75
N ASP A 8 -4.64 20.23 1.57
CA ASP A 8 -4.90 19.55 0.31
C ASP A 8 -6.28 20.00 -0.22
N ILE A 9 -6.87 19.28 -1.15
CA ILE A 9 -8.21 19.56 -1.72
C ILE A 9 -9.34 19.42 -0.67
N SER A 10 -9.06 18.78 0.45
CA SER A 10 -9.99 18.59 1.58
C SER A 10 -10.38 19.93 2.22
N THR A 11 -11.61 20.04 2.66
CA THR A 11 -12.11 21.21 3.38
C THR A 11 -11.48 21.36 4.77
N THR A 12 -11.07 20.27 5.37
CA THR A 12 -10.41 20.22 6.68
C THR A 12 -8.92 19.90 6.48
N PRO A 13 -8.00 20.76 6.89
CA PRO A 13 -6.57 20.49 6.73
C PRO A 13 -6.13 19.31 7.59
N SER A 14 -5.21 18.52 7.06
CA SER A 14 -4.46 17.56 7.87
C SER A 14 -3.52 18.31 8.82
N ARG A 15 -3.31 17.77 10.00
CA ARG A 15 -2.50 18.42 11.04
C ARG A 15 -1.33 17.54 11.49
N VAL A 16 -0.18 18.17 11.68
CA VAL A 16 1.01 17.52 12.22
C VAL A 16 1.45 18.29 13.46
N THR A 17 1.45 17.62 14.60
CA THR A 17 1.87 18.22 15.87
C THR A 17 2.92 17.36 16.56
N GLY A 18 3.79 17.97 17.35
CA GLY A 18 4.77 17.21 18.15
C GLY A 18 6.08 17.91 18.35
N ILE A 19 7.14 17.13 18.44
CA ILE A 19 8.48 17.60 18.76
C ILE A 19 9.49 17.01 17.78
N ILE A 20 10.45 17.83 17.35
CA ILE A 20 11.63 17.38 16.62
C ILE A 20 12.86 17.76 17.45
N HIS A 21 13.72 16.78 17.69
CA HIS A 21 15.02 16.95 18.35
C HIS A 21 16.13 16.83 17.30
N PRO A 22 16.64 17.94 16.74
CA PRO A 22 17.60 17.88 15.63
C PRO A 22 19.02 17.52 16.08
N LEU A 23 19.34 17.71 17.38
CA LEU A 23 20.69 17.58 17.90
C LEU A 23 20.90 16.28 18.69
N LYS A 24 22.10 15.73 18.56
CA LYS A 24 22.56 14.58 19.36
C LYS A 24 22.69 14.97 20.85
N PRO A 25 22.51 14.00 21.79
CA PRO A 25 22.31 12.56 21.56
C PRO A 25 20.86 12.16 21.23
N GLU A 26 19.88 13.05 21.45
CA GLU A 26 18.44 12.76 21.36
C GLU A 26 17.85 13.07 19.97
N SER A 27 18.70 13.08 18.93
CA SER A 27 18.22 13.41 17.59
C SER A 27 17.14 12.43 17.09
N GLY A 28 15.94 12.97 16.88
CA GLY A 28 14.76 12.18 16.53
C GLY A 28 13.53 13.05 16.45
N LEU A 29 12.37 12.40 16.40
CA LEU A 29 11.07 13.06 16.35
C LEU A 29 10.02 12.28 17.13
N ASP A 30 8.95 12.99 17.48
CA ASP A 30 7.72 12.47 18.05
C ASP A 30 6.58 13.32 17.51
N LEU A 31 5.89 12.82 16.47
CA LEU A 31 4.88 13.54 15.72
C LEU A 31 3.57 12.78 15.69
N ASN A 32 2.48 13.48 16.00
CA ASN A 32 1.12 13.02 15.80
C ASN A 32 0.58 13.66 14.51
N ILE A 33 0.15 12.81 13.60
CA ILE A 33 -0.41 13.19 12.29
C ILE A 33 -1.89 12.85 12.29
N GLU A 34 -2.73 13.86 12.14
CA GLU A 34 -4.16 13.71 11.89
C GLU A 34 -4.40 13.96 10.40
N ALA A 35 -4.54 12.88 9.65
CA ALA A 35 -4.81 12.92 8.23
C ALA A 35 -6.32 13.10 7.99
N ASN A 36 -6.70 14.09 7.20
CA ASN A 36 -8.07 14.32 6.75
C ASN A 36 -8.08 14.32 5.23
N GLU A 37 -8.48 13.21 4.63
CA GLU A 37 -8.48 13.00 3.17
C GLU A 37 -7.12 13.34 2.53
N LEU A 38 -6.03 13.01 3.22
CA LEU A 38 -4.68 13.30 2.74
C LEU A 38 -4.42 12.55 1.43
N ASN A 39 -3.95 13.27 0.41
CA ASN A 39 -3.60 12.68 -0.87
C ASN A 39 -2.45 11.69 -0.73
N LEU A 40 -2.66 10.45 -1.16
CA LEU A 40 -1.71 9.34 -1.00
C LEU A 40 -0.69 9.25 -2.15
N LYS A 41 -0.70 10.16 -3.10
CA LYS A 41 0.24 10.16 -4.24
C LYS A 41 1.72 10.14 -3.83
N PHE A 42 2.06 10.70 -2.66
CA PHE A 42 3.43 10.67 -2.15
C PHE A 42 3.98 9.25 -1.94
N LEU A 43 3.10 8.25 -1.76
CA LEU A 43 3.49 6.84 -1.64
C LEU A 43 4.11 6.28 -2.91
N GLU A 44 3.83 6.86 -4.07
CA GLU A 44 4.44 6.46 -5.35
C GLU A 44 5.97 6.43 -5.27
N HIS A 45 6.56 7.41 -4.56
CA HIS A 45 8.01 7.46 -4.40
C HIS A 45 8.60 6.20 -3.75
N TYR A 46 7.86 5.62 -2.80
CA TYR A 46 8.30 4.44 -2.04
C TYR A 46 7.89 3.12 -2.70
N MET A 47 6.89 3.13 -3.55
CA MET A 47 6.30 1.93 -4.17
C MET A 47 6.70 1.71 -5.63
N LYS A 48 7.60 2.51 -6.19
CA LYS A 48 8.00 2.50 -7.62
C LYS A 48 8.41 1.13 -8.19
N SER A 49 8.91 0.23 -7.35
CA SER A 49 9.31 -1.11 -7.77
C SER A 49 8.15 -2.10 -7.88
N ILE A 50 6.97 -1.74 -7.40
CA ILE A 50 5.80 -2.63 -7.29
C ILE A 50 4.61 -2.03 -8.02
N ALA A 51 4.33 -0.75 -7.79
CA ALA A 51 3.14 -0.06 -8.26
C ALA A 51 3.42 1.40 -8.60
N ASN A 52 2.65 1.92 -9.52
CA ASN A 52 2.62 3.33 -9.89
C ASN A 52 1.17 3.85 -10.00
N ASP A 53 1.00 5.07 -10.51
CA ASP A 53 -0.30 5.74 -10.69
C ASP A 53 -1.18 5.66 -9.44
N ILE A 54 -0.57 5.93 -8.26
CA ILE A 54 -1.27 5.91 -6.98
C ILE A 54 -2.17 7.13 -6.88
N LYS A 55 -3.46 6.89 -6.74
CA LYS A 55 -4.51 7.89 -6.56
C LYS A 55 -5.34 7.54 -5.35
N GLY A 56 -5.81 8.54 -4.63
CA GLY A 56 -6.72 8.33 -3.52
C GLY A 56 -6.33 9.10 -2.26
N ARG A 57 -7.05 8.80 -1.19
CA ARG A 57 -7.01 9.55 0.06
C ARG A 57 -6.96 8.65 1.26
N GLY A 58 -6.33 9.17 2.31
CA GLY A 58 -6.26 8.55 3.62
C GLY A 58 -6.80 9.45 4.71
N THR A 59 -7.62 8.90 5.60
CA THR A 59 -8.14 9.60 6.79
C THR A 59 -7.85 8.76 8.02
N GLY A 60 -7.19 9.36 9.01
CA GLY A 60 -6.85 8.62 10.22
C GLY A 60 -5.81 9.32 11.08
N LYS A 61 -5.30 8.58 12.06
CA LYS A 61 -4.29 9.07 12.98
C LYS A 61 -3.06 8.19 12.91
N VAL A 62 -1.91 8.82 12.79
CA VAL A 62 -0.61 8.16 12.74
C VAL A 62 0.34 8.84 13.71
N HIS A 63 0.98 8.04 14.56
CA HIS A 63 2.07 8.45 15.40
C HIS A 63 3.39 8.07 14.72
N PHE A 64 4.22 9.05 14.43
CA PHE A 64 5.51 8.90 13.77
C PHE A 64 6.62 9.36 14.72
N TYR A 65 7.46 8.42 15.19
CA TYR A 65 8.34 8.69 16.31
C TYR A 65 9.64 7.87 16.29
N GLY A 66 10.58 8.28 17.11
CA GLY A 66 11.85 7.58 17.32
C GLY A 66 13.07 8.40 16.94
N LYS A 67 14.24 7.79 17.06
CA LYS A 67 15.50 8.39 16.61
C LYS A 67 15.60 8.37 15.10
N PHE A 68 16.26 9.36 14.49
CA PHE A 68 16.38 9.43 13.01
C PHE A 68 17.01 8.18 12.35
N LYS A 69 17.74 7.38 13.11
CA LYS A 69 18.28 6.09 12.63
C LYS A 69 17.33 4.91 12.81
N GLY A 70 16.22 5.11 13.52
CA GLY A 70 15.27 4.07 13.89
C GLY A 70 13.88 4.65 14.08
N LEU A 71 13.32 5.25 13.02
CA LEU A 71 11.98 5.79 13.03
C LEU A 71 10.94 4.67 12.97
N ASN A 72 9.86 4.87 13.69
CA ASN A 72 8.71 4.00 13.80
C ASN A 72 7.44 4.76 13.42
N LEU A 73 6.41 4.01 13.08
CA LEU A 73 5.07 4.55 12.94
C LEU A 73 4.05 3.55 13.51
N ASP A 74 2.98 4.06 14.06
CA ASP A 74 1.80 3.28 14.42
C ASP A 74 0.51 4.09 14.19
N GLY A 75 -0.63 3.41 14.16
CA GLY A 75 -1.91 4.01 13.95
C GLY A 75 -2.83 3.24 13.02
N ALA A 76 -3.84 3.94 12.50
CA ALA A 76 -4.78 3.39 11.54
C ALA A 76 -5.24 4.47 10.55
N VAL A 77 -5.35 4.09 9.29
CA VAL A 77 -5.75 4.98 8.20
C VAL A 77 -6.84 4.31 7.37
N MET A 78 -8.03 4.89 7.37
CA MET A 78 -9.07 4.56 6.40
C MET A 78 -8.56 5.04 5.03
N THR A 79 -8.38 4.11 4.14
CA THR A 79 -7.82 4.34 2.81
C THR A 79 -8.89 4.13 1.75
N ASP A 80 -9.02 5.08 0.84
CA ASP A 80 -9.80 4.96 -0.40
C ASP A 80 -8.84 5.33 -1.53
N ALA A 81 -8.18 4.33 -2.10
CA ALA A 81 -7.09 4.54 -3.05
C ALA A 81 -7.04 3.46 -4.12
N SER A 82 -6.49 3.82 -5.27
CA SER A 82 -6.16 2.90 -6.35
C SER A 82 -4.70 3.00 -6.74
N MET A 83 -4.15 1.93 -7.24
CA MET A 83 -2.79 1.85 -7.75
C MET A 83 -2.69 0.87 -8.92
N LYS A 84 -1.75 1.13 -9.81
CA LYS A 84 -1.44 0.24 -10.93
C LYS A 84 -0.26 -0.66 -10.60
N PHE A 85 -0.45 -1.96 -10.75
CA PHE A 85 0.63 -2.95 -10.68
C PHE A 85 1.22 -3.18 -12.07
N ASP A 86 2.46 -2.77 -12.26
CA ASP A 86 3.08 -2.76 -13.59
C ASP A 86 3.23 -4.14 -14.21
N ILE A 87 3.65 -5.12 -13.41
CA ILE A 87 3.86 -6.49 -13.88
C ILE A 87 2.56 -7.15 -14.40
N LEU A 88 1.42 -6.76 -13.87
CA LEU A 88 0.09 -7.27 -14.27
C LEU A 88 -0.61 -6.33 -15.25
N ASN A 89 -0.13 -5.10 -15.37
CA ASN A 89 -0.74 -3.99 -16.09
C ASN A 89 -2.23 -3.80 -15.73
N THR A 90 -2.55 -3.93 -14.45
CA THR A 90 -3.90 -3.79 -13.90
C THR A 90 -3.93 -2.80 -12.75
N HIS A 91 -5.08 -2.14 -12.58
CA HIS A 91 -5.34 -1.27 -11.44
C HIS A 91 -6.21 -1.99 -10.42
N PHE A 92 -5.84 -1.84 -9.16
CA PHE A 92 -6.67 -2.29 -8.05
C PHE A 92 -6.95 -1.13 -7.10
N ALA A 93 -8.18 -1.09 -6.61
CA ALA A 93 -8.60 -0.14 -5.60
C ALA A 93 -8.74 -0.85 -4.24
N VAL A 94 -8.39 -0.11 -3.19
CA VAL A 94 -8.52 -0.51 -1.79
C VAL A 94 -9.42 0.50 -1.10
N LYS A 95 -10.47 0.02 -0.44
CA LYS A 95 -11.35 0.86 0.35
C LYS A 95 -11.59 0.22 1.71
N ASP A 96 -10.64 0.47 2.63
CA ASP A 96 -10.68 -0.15 3.97
C ASP A 96 -9.66 0.51 4.91
N THR A 97 -9.68 0.10 6.18
CA THR A 97 -8.73 0.58 7.19
C THR A 97 -7.45 -0.24 7.18
N ILE A 98 -6.33 0.44 6.95
CA ILE A 98 -4.98 -0.12 7.03
C ILE A 98 -4.41 0.18 8.42
N HIS A 99 -3.97 -0.86 9.11
CA HIS A 99 -3.32 -0.74 10.41
C HIS A 99 -1.81 -0.65 10.24
N LEU A 100 -1.23 0.31 10.96
CA LEU A 100 0.19 0.58 10.98
C LEU A 100 0.76 0.21 12.34
N ALA A 101 1.93 -0.40 12.34
CA ALA A 101 2.69 -0.76 13.54
C ALA A 101 4.18 -0.48 13.32
N PRO A 102 5.00 -0.41 14.36
CA PRO A 102 6.45 -0.18 14.22
C PRO A 102 7.15 -1.19 13.32
N THR A 103 6.59 -2.38 13.20
CA THR A 103 7.11 -3.47 12.37
C THR A 103 6.51 -3.53 10.97
N GLY A 104 5.56 -2.64 10.63
CA GLY A 104 4.97 -2.61 9.30
C GLY A 104 3.47 -2.36 9.26
N LEU A 105 2.87 -2.78 8.18
CA LEU A 105 1.43 -2.65 7.89
C LEU A 105 0.77 -4.02 7.93
N THR A 106 -0.47 -4.08 8.40
CA THR A 106 -1.30 -5.28 8.33
C THR A 106 -2.59 -5.03 7.58
N PHE A 107 -2.99 -6.03 6.80
CA PHE A 107 -4.15 -6.04 5.93
C PHE A 107 -5.04 -7.20 6.35
N ASN A 108 -6.14 -6.91 7.02
CA ASN A 108 -7.03 -7.91 7.58
C ASN A 108 -8.36 -7.89 6.83
N ASN A 109 -8.56 -8.89 5.96
CA ASN A 109 -9.78 -9.04 5.18
C ASN A 109 -10.17 -7.78 4.38
N ILE A 110 -9.16 -7.07 3.86
CA ILE A 110 -9.32 -5.80 3.15
C ILE A 110 -10.13 -6.00 1.88
N HIS A 111 -11.07 -5.11 1.63
CA HIS A 111 -11.79 -5.04 0.37
C HIS A 111 -10.89 -4.49 -0.74
N ILE A 112 -10.79 -5.25 -1.81
CA ILE A 112 -10.15 -4.81 -3.05
C ILE A 112 -11.13 -4.91 -4.22
N SER A 113 -10.94 -4.08 -5.23
CA SER A 113 -11.69 -4.15 -6.48
C SER A 113 -10.80 -3.86 -7.67
N ASP A 114 -11.16 -4.38 -8.82
CA ASP A 114 -10.58 -3.95 -10.10
C ASP A 114 -11.31 -2.71 -10.65
N MET A 115 -10.86 -2.22 -11.80
CA MET A 115 -11.46 -1.03 -12.44
C MET A 115 -12.83 -1.29 -13.07
N GLU A 116 -13.25 -2.54 -13.18
CA GLU A 116 -14.54 -2.92 -13.71
C GLU A 116 -15.58 -3.19 -12.61
N GLY A 117 -15.14 -3.09 -11.33
CA GLY A 117 -16.01 -3.25 -10.17
C GLY A 117 -16.14 -4.68 -9.66
N HIS A 118 -15.37 -5.64 -10.20
CA HIS A 118 -15.26 -6.95 -9.59
C HIS A 118 -14.46 -6.85 -8.31
N THR A 119 -14.76 -7.71 -7.34
CA THR A 119 -14.26 -7.57 -5.98
C THR A 119 -13.47 -8.78 -5.51
N GLY A 120 -12.61 -8.53 -4.55
CA GLY A 120 -11.85 -9.55 -3.85
C GLY A 120 -11.61 -9.18 -2.38
N ARG A 121 -10.94 -10.08 -1.70
CA ARG A 121 -10.49 -9.89 -0.32
C ARG A 121 -8.99 -10.10 -0.24
N MET A 122 -8.34 -9.33 0.58
CA MET A 122 -6.89 -9.42 0.78
C MET A 122 -6.57 -9.51 2.27
N ASN A 123 -5.76 -10.49 2.61
CA ASN A 123 -5.08 -10.60 3.90
C ASN A 123 -3.58 -10.50 3.69
N GLY A 124 -2.86 -9.99 4.67
CA GLY A 124 -1.42 -9.97 4.55
C GLY A 124 -0.73 -8.93 5.41
N TYR A 125 0.53 -8.77 5.11
CA TYR A 125 1.38 -7.80 5.79
C TYR A 125 2.46 -7.24 4.85
N LEU A 126 2.93 -6.08 5.22
CA LEU A 126 4.13 -5.44 4.69
C LEU A 126 5.04 -5.13 5.88
N HIS A 127 5.99 -6.00 6.19
CA HIS A 127 6.90 -5.82 7.31
C HIS A 127 8.17 -5.08 6.89
N PHE A 128 8.60 -4.20 7.74
CA PHE A 128 9.87 -3.49 7.65
C PHE A 128 10.38 -3.18 9.07
N LEU A 129 11.67 -3.05 9.22
CA LEU A 129 12.27 -2.53 10.44
C LEU A 129 12.92 -1.18 10.12
N HIS A 130 12.41 -0.10 10.73
CA HIS A 130 12.86 1.27 10.46
C HIS A 130 12.91 1.61 8.95
N PHE A 131 11.86 1.22 8.21
CA PHE A 131 11.73 1.40 6.76
C PHE A 131 12.81 0.67 5.93
N LYS A 132 13.38 -0.39 6.49
CA LYS A 132 14.37 -1.26 5.83
C LYS A 132 13.93 -2.71 5.87
N ASN A 133 14.63 -3.58 5.12
CA ASN A 133 14.41 -5.02 5.12
C ASN A 133 12.95 -5.38 4.83
N LEU A 134 12.42 -4.81 3.76
CA LEU A 134 11.06 -5.04 3.32
C LEU A 134 10.80 -6.53 3.12
N ASN A 135 9.74 -7.03 3.76
CA ASN A 135 9.22 -8.39 3.62
C ASN A 135 7.69 -8.28 3.53
N TYR A 136 7.10 -8.92 2.55
CA TYR A 136 5.66 -8.85 2.35
C TYR A 136 5.07 -10.20 1.98
N ARG A 137 3.81 -10.36 2.36
CA ARG A 137 2.96 -11.50 1.99
C ARG A 137 1.53 -11.01 1.86
N PHE A 138 0.92 -11.28 0.71
CA PHE A 138 -0.48 -10.96 0.43
C PHE A 138 -1.19 -12.20 -0.08
N GLU A 139 -2.27 -12.56 0.55
CA GLU A 139 -3.19 -13.62 0.15
C GLU A 139 -4.47 -12.97 -0.36
N ILE A 140 -4.72 -13.10 -1.64
CA ILE A 140 -5.83 -12.45 -2.33
C ILE A 140 -6.82 -13.51 -2.77
N GLN A 141 -8.08 -13.33 -2.39
CA GLN A 141 -9.21 -14.08 -2.88
C GLN A 141 -9.95 -13.21 -3.90
N ALA A 142 -9.84 -13.58 -5.17
CA ALA A 142 -10.45 -12.85 -6.28
C ALA A 142 -11.78 -13.50 -6.68
N ASN A 143 -12.75 -12.68 -7.07
CA ASN A 143 -14.00 -13.11 -7.65
C ASN A 143 -14.22 -12.38 -8.98
N ASN A 144 -13.99 -13.09 -10.07
CA ASN A 144 -14.07 -12.60 -11.47
C ASN A 144 -13.22 -11.33 -11.71
N MET A 145 -12.13 -11.14 -10.98
CA MET A 145 -11.30 -9.94 -11.09
C MET A 145 -10.43 -9.97 -12.34
N LEU A 146 -10.23 -8.81 -12.95
CA LEU A 146 -9.22 -8.59 -13.98
C LEU A 146 -7.84 -8.64 -13.34
N VAL A 147 -7.21 -9.82 -13.38
CA VAL A 147 -5.94 -10.08 -12.69
C VAL A 147 -4.72 -9.80 -13.55
N MET A 148 -4.89 -9.78 -14.87
CA MET A 148 -3.81 -9.44 -15.80
C MET A 148 -4.38 -8.80 -17.06
N ASN A 149 -3.70 -7.78 -17.58
CA ASN A 149 -4.02 -7.13 -18.84
C ASN A 149 -2.74 -6.66 -19.54
N THR A 150 -1.89 -7.62 -19.90
CA THR A 150 -0.58 -7.36 -20.50
C THR A 150 -0.62 -7.56 -22.01
N LYS A 151 0.25 -6.85 -22.73
CA LYS A 151 0.48 -7.02 -24.16
C LYS A 151 1.75 -7.83 -24.38
N GLU A 152 1.86 -8.45 -25.54
CA GLU A 152 3.07 -9.13 -25.95
C GLU A 152 4.28 -8.19 -25.88
N SER A 153 5.35 -8.68 -25.26
CA SER A 153 6.60 -7.95 -25.07
C SER A 153 7.74 -8.95 -24.98
N ALA A 154 8.92 -8.57 -25.43
CA ALA A 154 10.12 -9.41 -25.36
C ALA A 154 10.55 -9.78 -23.93
N ASP A 155 10.18 -8.95 -22.96
CA ASP A 155 10.56 -9.12 -21.54
C ASP A 155 9.50 -9.88 -20.73
N MET A 156 8.33 -10.20 -21.32
CA MET A 156 7.22 -10.85 -20.64
C MET A 156 6.90 -12.19 -21.30
N PRO A 157 7.08 -13.32 -20.58
CA PRO A 157 6.81 -14.65 -21.13
C PRO A 157 5.33 -14.98 -21.26
N PHE A 158 4.45 -14.15 -20.72
CA PHE A 158 2.99 -14.31 -20.78
C PHE A 158 2.31 -12.96 -21.01
N TYR A 159 1.26 -12.95 -21.76
CA TYR A 159 0.46 -11.77 -22.05
C TYR A 159 -1.00 -12.18 -22.30
N GLY A 160 -1.89 -11.21 -22.18
CA GLY A 160 -3.32 -11.39 -22.41
C GLY A 160 -4.16 -10.63 -21.40
N THR A 161 -5.47 -10.74 -21.56
CA THR A 161 -6.46 -10.23 -20.62
C THR A 161 -7.04 -11.41 -19.87
N VAL A 162 -6.85 -11.47 -18.55
CA VAL A 162 -7.26 -12.61 -17.73
C VAL A 162 -8.17 -12.15 -16.59
N TYR A 163 -9.39 -12.66 -16.61
CA TYR A 163 -10.32 -12.61 -15.49
C TYR A 163 -10.28 -13.92 -14.73
N GLY A 164 -10.20 -13.84 -13.41
CA GLY A 164 -10.05 -15.04 -12.62
C GLY A 164 -10.83 -15.03 -11.32
N THR A 165 -11.23 -16.23 -10.91
CA THR A 165 -11.81 -16.51 -9.59
C THR A 165 -10.93 -17.53 -8.91
N GLY A 166 -10.46 -17.22 -7.69
CA GLY A 166 -9.58 -18.10 -6.92
C GLY A 166 -8.62 -17.34 -6.01
N ASN A 167 -7.48 -17.95 -5.74
CA ASN A 167 -6.51 -17.43 -4.78
C ASN A 167 -5.19 -17.07 -5.46
N VAL A 168 -4.64 -15.92 -5.05
CA VAL A 168 -3.30 -15.47 -5.42
C VAL A 168 -2.51 -15.24 -4.16
N LEU A 169 -1.31 -15.80 -4.09
CA LEU A 169 -0.32 -15.52 -3.07
C LEU A 169 0.82 -14.73 -3.70
N LEU A 170 1.09 -13.56 -3.15
CA LEU A 170 2.25 -12.75 -3.47
C LEU A 170 3.13 -12.67 -2.22
N ALA A 171 4.36 -13.10 -2.31
CA ALA A 171 5.32 -12.99 -1.21
C ALA A 171 6.69 -12.56 -1.73
N GLY A 172 7.46 -11.89 -0.87
CA GLY A 172 8.80 -11.50 -1.27
C GLY A 172 9.52 -10.68 -0.21
N ASN A 173 10.78 -10.45 -0.48
CA ASN A 173 11.63 -9.57 0.32
C ASN A 173 12.70 -8.92 -0.56
N ALA A 174 13.45 -7.98 0.03
CA ALA A 174 14.46 -7.20 -0.69
C ALA A 174 15.61 -8.03 -1.30
N THR A 175 15.80 -9.28 -0.89
CA THR A 175 16.92 -10.14 -1.31
C THR A 175 16.50 -11.31 -2.20
N GLN A 176 15.31 -11.85 -2.01
CA GLN A 176 14.83 -13.06 -2.70
C GLN A 176 13.93 -12.76 -3.91
N GLY A 177 13.54 -11.48 -4.07
CA GLY A 177 12.62 -11.08 -5.13
C GLY A 177 11.15 -11.38 -4.83
N LEU A 178 10.35 -11.49 -5.87
CA LEU A 178 8.91 -11.74 -5.81
C LEU A 178 8.61 -13.21 -6.10
N ASP A 179 7.90 -13.86 -5.20
CA ASP A 179 7.27 -15.17 -5.37
C ASP A 179 5.77 -15.00 -5.63
N VAL A 180 5.27 -15.64 -6.68
CA VAL A 180 3.87 -15.56 -7.09
C VAL A 180 3.32 -16.97 -7.24
N ASN A 181 2.30 -17.29 -6.45
CA ASN A 181 1.57 -18.54 -6.59
C ASN A 181 0.10 -18.23 -6.92
N VAL A 182 -0.40 -18.78 -8.02
CA VAL A 182 -1.74 -18.54 -8.54
C VAL A 182 -2.51 -19.83 -8.65
N ALA A 183 -3.62 -19.92 -7.92
CA ALA A 183 -4.58 -21.02 -8.00
C ALA A 183 -5.95 -20.45 -8.36
N MET A 184 -6.17 -20.23 -9.66
CA MET A 184 -7.37 -19.57 -10.18
C MET A 184 -7.99 -20.36 -11.33
N THR A 185 -9.30 -20.24 -11.45
CA THR A 185 -10.04 -20.61 -12.64
C THR A 185 -10.26 -19.37 -13.49
N THR A 186 -9.90 -19.43 -14.76
CA THR A 186 -10.17 -18.35 -15.70
C THR A 186 -11.66 -18.31 -16.04
N ASN A 187 -12.19 -17.11 -16.15
CA ASN A 187 -13.59 -16.89 -16.45
C ASN A 187 -13.81 -16.69 -17.97
N ARG A 188 -15.06 -16.77 -18.42
CA ARG A 188 -15.40 -16.73 -19.85
C ARG A 188 -15.01 -15.44 -20.59
N ASN A 189 -14.67 -14.38 -19.87
CA ASN A 189 -14.24 -13.10 -20.44
C ASN A 189 -12.72 -13.01 -20.67
N THR A 190 -12.01 -14.11 -20.45
CA THR A 190 -10.56 -14.20 -20.63
C THR A 190 -10.20 -14.36 -22.08
#